data_9b95f59d71a6892a354d98be1d122429
#
_entry.id   9b95f59d71a6892a354d98be1d122429
#
_cell.length_a   1.000
_cell.length_b   1.000
_cell.length_c   1.000
_cell.angle_alpha   90.00
_cell.angle_beta   90.00
_cell.angle_gamma   90.00
#
_symmetry.space_group_name_H-M   'P 1'
#
loop_
_entity.id
_entity.type
_entity.pdbx_description
1 polymer ?
#
loop_
_entity_poly.entity_id
_entity_poly.type
_entity_poly.pdbx_seq_one_letter_code
_entity_poly.pdbx_strand_id
1 'polypeptide(L)'
;MNKLFNIVFIAALTFSACSKIPVVELPITTSSPKALEFYKKAMLSEQVGDGFEKRQYLDSALALDLNFVMALEMYGSQDPIKLREQREMAKSLQNTVTDAEQLMLNIRNAYRDGNMDHALENAKKLVENYSDTYESYVWLGQVQSDRYELDDAIKTLKKSIELNPDSYEAYSLLMGHHIAAGTQVMLPEEKRDIELGVKYSDELIRIRGDHGFPYHFKANVYRQLGEFEKAKPLYEKSIEKRKGLSSEATAYLVSGHNFMFGGDLKTARERYAKAIKLTKTPNGWFNLNYYLLVSYMFDNDYIGAIEHIDKIEQALESKDFDEVSLLGRKATIHWQKMVCYAHNQMEEDAYSALEQGSIFGEKRADRKSVV
;
A
#
# COMPACT_ATOMS: atom_id res chain seq x y z
N MET A 1 -20.97 69.91 39.12
CA MET A 1 -20.15 68.79 39.63
C MET A 1 -20.72 67.54 39.00
N ASN A 2 -20.22 67.13 37.83
CA ASN A 2 -20.62 65.95 37.11
C ASN A 2 -19.58 64.86 37.35
N LYS A 3 -20.01 63.77 38.01
CA LYS A 3 -19.19 62.51 38.17
C LYS A 3 -19.42 61.66 36.95
N LEU A 4 -18.38 61.53 36.09
CA LEU A 4 -18.32 60.52 35.05
C LEU A 4 -18.06 59.14 35.73
N PHE A 5 -18.96 58.19 35.47
CA PHE A 5 -18.75 56.77 35.76
C PHE A 5 -18.02 56.16 34.56
N ASN A 6 -16.77 55.75 34.73
CA ASN A 6 -16.06 54.89 33.80
C ASN A 6 -16.49 53.43 34.01
N ILE A 7 -17.25 52.90 33.06
CA ILE A 7 -17.53 51.47 32.99
C ILE A 7 -16.40 50.80 32.23
N VAL A 8 -15.55 50.06 32.93
CA VAL A 8 -14.54 49.18 32.31
C VAL A 8 -15.23 47.88 31.90
N PHE A 9 -15.38 47.71 30.58
CA PHE A 9 -15.80 46.41 30.02
C PHE A 9 -14.59 45.47 30.04
N ILE A 10 -14.56 44.51 30.99
CA ILE A 10 -13.64 43.37 30.96
C ILE A 10 -14.24 42.36 30.00
N ALA A 11 -13.75 42.33 28.77
CA ALA A 11 -14.03 41.24 27.84
C ALA A 11 -13.30 39.98 28.34
N ALA A 12 -14.03 39.07 28.96
CA ALA A 12 -13.54 37.73 29.29
C ALA A 12 -13.36 36.95 27.96
N LEU A 13 -12.13 36.92 27.48
CA LEU A 13 -11.71 35.98 26.44
C LEU A 13 -11.77 34.58 27.05
N THR A 14 -12.89 33.88 26.88
CA THR A 14 -12.94 32.42 27.10
C THR A 14 -12.10 31.76 26.03
N PHE A 15 -10.85 31.47 26.35
CA PHE A 15 -10.09 30.47 25.64
C PHE A 15 -10.82 29.12 25.82
N SER A 16 -11.63 28.74 24.84
CA SER A 16 -12.10 27.37 24.72
C SER A 16 -10.88 26.53 24.37
N ALA A 17 -10.18 26.04 25.38
CA ALA A 17 -9.20 24.98 25.19
C ALA A 17 -10.00 23.78 24.67
N CYS A 18 -9.90 23.49 23.38
CA CYS A 18 -10.38 22.27 22.80
C CYS A 18 -9.56 21.15 23.47
N SER A 19 -10.06 20.61 24.59
CA SER A 19 -9.47 19.43 25.21
C SER A 19 -9.64 18.30 24.19
N LYS A 20 -8.52 17.86 23.60
CA LYS A 20 -8.54 16.65 22.76
C LYS A 20 -9.15 15.54 23.62
N ILE A 21 -10.22 14.94 23.12
CA ILE A 21 -10.81 13.73 23.73
C ILE A 21 -9.67 12.71 23.77
N PRO A 22 -9.36 12.12 24.94
CA PRO A 22 -8.30 11.11 25.00
C PRO A 22 -8.69 9.95 24.09
N VAL A 23 -7.81 9.63 23.13
CA VAL A 23 -8.00 8.50 22.24
C VAL A 23 -7.75 7.22 23.03
N VAL A 24 -8.76 6.36 23.10
CA VAL A 24 -8.65 5.02 23.70
C VAL A 24 -8.15 4.07 22.63
N GLU A 25 -7.05 3.36 22.92
CA GLU A 25 -6.44 2.36 22.03
C GLU A 25 -6.78 0.94 22.49
N LEU A 26 -6.79 -0.02 21.54
CA LEU A 26 -6.92 -1.43 21.89
C LEU A 26 -5.74 -1.89 22.77
N PRO A 27 -5.99 -2.72 23.81
CA PRO A 27 -4.93 -3.21 24.67
C PRO A 27 -4.03 -4.21 23.92
N ILE A 28 -2.71 -4.01 24.00
CA ILE A 28 -1.69 -4.85 23.37
C ILE A 28 -0.76 -5.42 24.44
N THR A 29 -0.58 -6.74 24.43
CA THR A 29 0.23 -7.49 25.39
C THR A 29 1.70 -7.53 24.99
N THR A 30 2.57 -7.07 25.87
CA THR A 30 4.02 -7.27 25.78
C THR A 30 4.66 -7.14 27.17
N SER A 31 5.73 -7.85 27.40
CA SER A 31 6.53 -7.77 28.63
C SER A 31 7.38 -6.50 28.70
N SER A 32 7.51 -5.74 27.59
CA SER A 32 8.42 -4.60 27.48
C SER A 32 7.69 -3.35 26.96
N PRO A 33 7.55 -2.27 27.76
CA PRO A 33 7.02 -1.00 27.27
C PRO A 33 7.78 -0.46 26.05
N LYS A 34 9.11 -0.72 25.99
CA LYS A 34 9.93 -0.32 24.86
C LYS A 34 9.63 -1.12 23.58
N ALA A 35 9.30 -2.41 23.73
CA ALA A 35 8.83 -3.23 22.61
C ALA A 35 7.50 -2.67 22.04
N LEU A 36 6.57 -2.23 22.92
CA LEU A 36 5.33 -1.58 22.49
C LEU A 36 5.58 -0.30 21.70
N GLU A 37 6.55 0.53 22.12
CA GLU A 37 6.91 1.73 21.34
C GLU A 37 7.40 1.38 19.94
N PHE A 38 8.25 0.36 19.79
CA PHE A 38 8.71 -0.10 18.48
C PHE A 38 7.57 -0.69 17.65
N TYR A 39 6.69 -1.47 18.25
CA TYR A 39 5.49 -1.98 17.58
C TYR A 39 4.62 -0.83 17.04
N LYS A 40 4.32 0.18 17.85
CA LYS A 40 3.57 1.36 17.41
C LYS A 40 4.24 2.08 16.25
N LYS A 41 5.57 2.26 16.27
CA LYS A 41 6.32 2.81 15.14
C LYS A 41 6.21 1.94 13.89
N ALA A 42 6.24 0.62 14.04
CA ALA A 42 6.05 -0.30 12.93
C ALA A 42 4.67 -0.14 12.28
N MET A 43 3.60 0.03 13.09
CA MET A 43 2.26 0.29 12.57
C MET A 43 2.16 1.64 11.85
N LEU A 44 2.83 2.67 12.36
CA LEU A 44 2.91 3.96 11.66
C LEU A 44 3.66 3.86 10.32
N SER A 45 4.72 3.04 10.24
CA SER A 45 5.42 2.77 8.96
C SER A 45 4.56 1.97 7.98
N GLU A 46 3.70 1.06 8.49
CA GLU A 46 2.73 0.33 7.67
C GLU A 46 1.69 1.26 7.03
N GLN A 47 1.14 2.22 7.78
CA GLN A 47 0.20 3.22 7.27
C GLN A 47 0.70 3.94 6.02
N VAL A 48 2.01 4.19 5.97
CA VAL A 48 2.65 4.86 4.84
C VAL A 48 3.36 3.90 3.88
N GLY A 49 3.10 2.60 3.98
CA GLY A 49 3.63 1.58 3.07
C GLY A 49 5.14 1.39 3.13
N ASP A 50 5.83 1.83 4.20
CA ASP A 50 7.25 1.58 4.40
C ASP A 50 7.48 0.22 5.06
N GLY A 51 7.36 -0.85 4.27
CA GLY A 51 7.55 -2.22 4.75
C GLY A 51 8.97 -2.53 5.20
N PHE A 52 9.98 -1.73 4.79
CA PHE A 52 11.35 -1.91 5.26
C PHE A 52 11.51 -1.36 6.68
N GLU A 53 11.09 -0.12 6.91
CA GLU A 53 11.13 0.51 8.23
C GLU A 53 10.25 -0.24 9.23
N LYS A 54 9.01 -0.63 8.82
CA LYS A 54 8.14 -1.50 9.61
C LYS A 54 8.90 -2.73 10.14
N ARG A 55 9.63 -3.42 9.26
CA ARG A 55 10.35 -4.65 9.64
C ARG A 55 11.46 -4.37 10.63
N GLN A 56 12.23 -3.29 10.46
CA GLN A 56 13.27 -2.90 11.41
C GLN A 56 12.70 -2.62 12.81
N TYR A 57 11.55 -1.96 12.89
CA TYR A 57 10.89 -1.73 14.17
C TYR A 57 10.32 -3.03 14.77
N LEU A 58 9.78 -3.94 13.97
CA LEU A 58 9.33 -5.24 14.47
C LEU A 58 10.50 -6.11 14.92
N ASP A 59 11.64 -6.10 14.24
CA ASP A 59 12.89 -6.75 14.71
C ASP A 59 13.31 -6.19 16.06
N SER A 60 13.25 -4.86 16.23
CA SER A 60 13.59 -4.20 17.49
C SER A 60 12.59 -4.56 18.62
N ALA A 61 11.31 -4.66 18.31
CA ALA A 61 10.28 -5.08 19.26
C ALA A 61 10.48 -6.53 19.70
N LEU A 62 10.71 -7.45 18.76
CA LEU A 62 10.93 -8.87 19.02
C LEU A 62 12.27 -9.14 19.72
N ALA A 63 13.31 -8.31 19.52
CA ALA A 63 14.57 -8.40 20.28
C ALA A 63 14.38 -8.10 21.78
N LEU A 64 13.35 -7.31 22.13
CA LEU A 64 13.04 -6.96 23.53
C LEU A 64 11.99 -7.88 24.16
N ASP A 65 11.14 -8.51 23.34
CA ASP A 65 10.10 -9.44 23.76
C ASP A 65 9.85 -10.47 22.65
N LEU A 66 10.50 -11.63 22.77
CA LEU A 66 10.39 -12.72 21.79
C LEU A 66 8.98 -13.31 21.69
N ASN A 67 8.18 -13.14 22.74
CA ASN A 67 6.81 -13.64 22.82
C ASN A 67 5.77 -12.58 22.47
N PHE A 68 6.16 -11.46 21.90
CA PHE A 68 5.26 -10.39 21.49
C PHE A 68 4.39 -10.82 20.31
N VAL A 69 3.23 -11.38 20.60
CA VAL A 69 2.34 -12.07 19.63
C VAL A 69 1.96 -11.17 18.46
N MET A 70 1.55 -9.92 18.72
CA MET A 70 1.16 -9.00 17.66
C MET A 70 2.35 -8.61 16.76
N ALA A 71 3.55 -8.50 17.31
CA ALA A 71 4.75 -8.25 16.51
C ALA A 71 5.12 -9.46 15.63
N LEU A 72 5.02 -10.69 16.14
CA LEU A 72 5.20 -11.93 15.38
C LEU A 72 4.21 -12.01 14.22
N GLU A 73 2.94 -11.71 14.49
CA GLU A 73 1.85 -11.77 13.51
C GLU A 73 2.00 -10.72 12.40
N MET A 74 2.47 -9.52 12.74
CA MET A 74 2.61 -8.40 11.81
C MET A 74 3.93 -8.40 11.04
N TYR A 75 4.86 -9.29 11.36
CA TYR A 75 6.22 -9.30 10.80
C TYR A 75 6.27 -9.48 9.29
N GLY A 76 5.48 -10.41 8.74
CA GLY A 76 5.36 -10.61 7.30
C GLY A 76 6.68 -10.96 6.62
N SER A 77 7.40 -12.00 7.10
CA SER A 77 8.65 -12.47 6.48
C SER A 77 8.46 -12.81 5.00
N GLN A 78 9.46 -12.48 4.17
CA GLN A 78 9.51 -12.93 2.77
C GLN A 78 10.01 -14.38 2.64
N ASP A 79 10.69 -14.89 3.66
CA ASP A 79 11.07 -16.31 3.77
C ASP A 79 9.85 -17.12 4.23
N PRO A 80 9.34 -18.05 3.41
CA PRO A 80 8.14 -18.83 3.73
C PRO A 80 8.32 -19.71 4.97
N ILE A 81 9.54 -20.20 5.24
CA ILE A 81 9.83 -21.04 6.41
C ILE A 81 9.75 -20.19 7.66
N LYS A 82 10.49 -19.08 7.70
CA LYS A 82 10.49 -18.13 8.82
C LYS A 82 9.08 -17.57 9.06
N LEU A 83 8.32 -17.26 8.01
CA LEU A 83 6.95 -16.80 8.12
C LEU A 83 6.05 -17.84 8.79
N ARG A 84 6.21 -19.12 8.44
CA ARG A 84 5.46 -20.23 9.05
C ARG A 84 5.81 -20.38 10.53
N GLU A 85 7.10 -20.41 10.87
CA GLU A 85 7.57 -20.52 12.25
C GLU A 85 7.02 -19.38 13.13
N GLN A 86 7.06 -18.14 12.65
CA GLN A 86 6.52 -17.00 13.38
C GLN A 86 5.01 -17.10 13.61
N ARG A 87 4.25 -17.55 12.60
CA ARG A 87 2.81 -17.77 12.72
C ARG A 87 2.45 -18.91 13.68
N GLU A 88 3.17 -20.01 13.63
CA GLU A 88 2.99 -21.11 14.58
C GLU A 88 3.31 -20.67 16.02
N MET A 89 4.35 -19.85 16.20
CA MET A 89 4.67 -19.28 17.50
C MET A 89 3.56 -18.33 17.98
N ALA A 90 3.10 -17.40 17.14
CA ALA A 90 1.98 -16.51 17.49
C ALA A 90 0.73 -17.30 17.87
N LYS A 91 0.40 -18.35 17.11
CA LYS A 91 -0.74 -19.22 17.37
C LYS A 91 -0.61 -19.99 18.71
N SER A 92 0.60 -20.49 19.03
CA SER A 92 0.82 -21.21 20.29
C SER A 92 0.66 -20.30 21.53
N LEU A 93 0.88 -18.99 21.36
CA LEU A 93 0.77 -17.98 22.41
C LEU A 93 -0.59 -17.25 22.43
N GLN A 94 -1.50 -17.57 21.51
CA GLN A 94 -2.77 -16.86 21.35
C GLN A 94 -3.59 -16.74 22.64
N ASN A 95 -3.55 -17.75 23.52
CA ASN A 95 -4.29 -17.73 24.78
C ASN A 95 -3.61 -16.92 25.91
N THR A 96 -2.44 -16.33 25.64
CA THR A 96 -1.68 -15.53 26.62
C THR A 96 -1.88 -14.03 26.46
N VAL A 97 -2.60 -13.62 25.42
CA VAL A 97 -2.83 -12.20 25.09
C VAL A 97 -4.24 -11.76 25.45
N THR A 98 -4.52 -10.46 25.33
CA THR A 98 -5.85 -9.90 25.64
C THR A 98 -6.95 -10.44 24.73
N ASP A 99 -8.20 -10.33 25.15
CA ASP A 99 -9.36 -10.68 24.32
C ASP A 99 -9.39 -9.89 22.99
N ALA A 100 -9.02 -8.60 23.04
CA ALA A 100 -8.89 -7.79 21.81
C ALA A 100 -7.91 -8.41 20.82
N GLU A 101 -6.71 -8.78 21.28
CA GLU A 101 -5.69 -9.39 20.42
C GLU A 101 -6.14 -10.76 19.91
N GLN A 102 -6.82 -11.58 20.73
CA GLN A 102 -7.38 -12.85 20.27
C GLN A 102 -8.40 -12.65 19.15
N LEU A 103 -9.30 -11.66 19.28
CA LEU A 103 -10.26 -11.33 18.23
C LEU A 103 -9.57 -10.85 16.95
N MET A 104 -8.54 -9.97 17.07
CA MET A 104 -7.74 -9.52 15.91
C MET A 104 -7.03 -10.68 15.22
N LEU A 105 -6.44 -11.62 15.97
CA LEU A 105 -5.82 -12.84 15.44
C LEU A 105 -6.84 -13.73 14.74
N ASN A 106 -8.02 -13.91 15.31
CA ASN A 106 -9.11 -14.69 14.70
C ASN A 106 -9.59 -14.06 13.39
N ILE A 107 -9.72 -12.73 13.31
CA ILE A 107 -10.02 -12.02 12.06
C ILE A 107 -8.94 -12.34 11.01
N ARG A 108 -7.65 -12.21 11.34
CA ARG A 108 -6.56 -12.47 10.41
C ARG A 108 -6.49 -13.94 9.96
N ASN A 109 -6.74 -14.88 10.87
CA ASN A 109 -6.81 -16.30 10.53
C ASN A 109 -7.98 -16.57 9.57
N ALA A 110 -9.15 -15.99 9.86
CA ALA A 110 -10.33 -16.11 8.99
C ALA A 110 -10.06 -15.57 7.57
N TYR A 111 -9.31 -14.46 7.42
CA TYR A 111 -8.85 -13.99 6.11
C TYR A 111 -7.97 -15.00 5.38
N ARG A 112 -7.02 -15.65 6.09
CA ARG A 112 -6.13 -16.68 5.50
C ARG A 112 -6.90 -17.92 5.04
N ASP A 113 -7.93 -18.26 5.79
CA ASP A 113 -8.79 -19.43 5.50
C ASP A 113 -9.89 -19.10 4.47
N GLY A 114 -9.99 -17.86 4.02
CA GLY A 114 -11.04 -17.37 3.11
C GLY A 114 -12.43 -17.33 3.76
N ASN A 115 -12.51 -17.44 5.08
CA ASN A 115 -13.77 -17.47 5.84
C ASN A 115 -14.20 -16.06 6.28
N MET A 116 -14.76 -15.30 5.34
CA MET A 116 -15.16 -13.91 5.57
C MET A 116 -16.33 -13.77 6.57
N ASP A 117 -17.18 -14.80 6.74
CA ASP A 117 -18.25 -14.77 7.75
C ASP A 117 -17.67 -14.82 9.16
N HIS A 118 -16.66 -15.67 9.38
CA HIS A 118 -15.97 -15.74 10.66
C HIS A 118 -15.15 -14.46 10.94
N ALA A 119 -14.55 -13.85 9.90
CA ALA A 119 -13.91 -12.54 10.06
C ALA A 119 -14.91 -11.48 10.54
N LEU A 120 -16.10 -11.41 9.90
CA LEU A 120 -17.15 -10.48 10.28
C LEU A 120 -17.67 -10.69 11.71
N GLU A 121 -17.89 -11.95 12.11
CA GLU A 121 -18.33 -12.29 13.46
C GLU A 121 -17.32 -11.77 14.51
N ASN A 122 -16.02 -12.05 14.33
CA ASN A 122 -15.01 -11.59 15.28
C ASN A 122 -14.83 -10.08 15.26
N ALA A 123 -14.94 -9.41 14.11
CA ALA A 123 -14.89 -7.95 14.03
C ALA A 123 -16.09 -7.28 14.72
N LYS A 124 -17.30 -7.86 14.64
CA LYS A 124 -18.47 -7.40 15.41
C LYS A 124 -18.27 -7.56 16.90
N LYS A 125 -17.75 -8.70 17.35
CA LYS A 125 -17.40 -8.92 18.77
C LYS A 125 -16.35 -7.92 19.26
N LEU A 126 -15.37 -7.58 18.41
CA LEU A 126 -14.36 -6.58 18.75
C LEU A 126 -15.00 -5.20 19.01
N VAL A 127 -15.94 -4.77 18.16
CA VAL A 127 -16.71 -3.52 18.39
C VAL A 127 -17.62 -3.62 19.62
N GLU A 128 -18.25 -4.75 19.84
CA GLU A 128 -19.12 -4.96 21.01
C GLU A 128 -18.34 -4.84 22.33
N ASN A 129 -17.15 -5.46 22.41
CA ASN A 129 -16.33 -5.48 23.62
C ASN A 129 -15.51 -4.19 23.81
N TYR A 130 -15.18 -3.47 22.71
CA TYR A 130 -14.30 -2.30 22.69
C TYR A 130 -14.92 -1.14 21.87
N SER A 131 -16.15 -0.76 22.24
CA SER A 131 -16.94 0.23 21.49
C SER A 131 -16.46 1.68 21.62
N ASP A 132 -15.51 1.95 22.50
CA ASP A 132 -14.87 3.25 22.72
C ASP A 132 -13.51 3.39 22.03
N THR A 133 -13.01 2.33 21.36
CA THR A 133 -11.76 2.35 20.61
C THR A 133 -12.01 2.54 19.12
N TYR A 134 -11.26 3.43 18.48
CA TYR A 134 -11.44 3.70 17.05
C TYR A 134 -10.97 2.52 16.16
N GLU A 135 -9.94 1.77 16.60
CA GLU A 135 -9.38 0.64 15.86
C GLU A 135 -10.40 -0.49 15.68
N SER A 136 -11.28 -0.73 16.67
CA SER A 136 -12.31 -1.76 16.56
C SER A 136 -13.24 -1.50 15.36
N TYR A 137 -13.58 -0.24 15.11
CA TYR A 137 -14.36 0.19 13.95
C TYR A 137 -13.56 0.15 12.65
N VAL A 138 -12.23 0.39 12.68
CA VAL A 138 -11.37 0.17 11.50
C VAL A 138 -11.39 -1.29 11.11
N TRP A 139 -11.20 -2.22 12.03
CA TRP A 139 -11.26 -3.66 11.77
C TRP A 139 -12.61 -4.10 11.18
N LEU A 140 -13.72 -3.66 11.78
CA LEU A 140 -15.06 -3.98 11.27
C LEU A 140 -15.29 -3.37 9.88
N GLY A 141 -14.96 -2.09 9.70
CA GLY A 141 -15.11 -1.39 8.44
C GLY A 141 -14.27 -2.00 7.30
N GLN A 142 -13.05 -2.49 7.61
CA GLN A 142 -12.23 -3.22 6.63
C GLN A 142 -12.91 -4.53 6.20
N VAL A 143 -13.36 -5.34 7.17
CA VAL A 143 -14.03 -6.63 6.87
C VAL A 143 -15.32 -6.40 6.06
N GLN A 144 -16.12 -5.40 6.41
CA GLN A 144 -17.32 -5.03 5.66
C GLN A 144 -16.98 -4.57 4.23
N SER A 145 -15.90 -3.80 4.07
CA SER A 145 -15.41 -3.37 2.75
C SER A 145 -15.04 -4.57 1.87
N ASP A 146 -14.26 -5.52 2.41
CA ASP A 146 -13.80 -6.70 1.67
C ASP A 146 -14.96 -7.68 1.33
N ARG A 147 -16.06 -7.58 2.07
CA ARG A 147 -17.32 -8.28 1.80
C ARG A 147 -18.24 -7.53 0.84
N TYR A 148 -17.84 -6.35 0.35
CA TYR A 148 -18.66 -5.44 -0.44
C TYR A 148 -19.93 -4.92 0.26
N GLU A 149 -19.97 -4.93 1.60
CA GLU A 149 -21.01 -4.33 2.45
C GLU A 149 -20.70 -2.83 2.64
N LEU A 150 -20.60 -2.07 1.52
CA LEU A 150 -19.98 -0.75 1.48
C LEU A 150 -20.75 0.34 2.22
N ASP A 151 -22.08 0.30 2.21
CA ASP A 151 -22.91 1.27 2.93
C ASP A 151 -22.69 1.13 4.46
N ASP A 152 -22.57 -0.10 4.97
CA ASP A 152 -22.26 -0.37 6.38
C ASP A 152 -20.80 -0.02 6.70
N ALA A 153 -19.87 -0.36 5.81
CA ALA A 153 -18.45 -0.02 5.97
C ALA A 153 -18.24 1.49 6.12
N ILE A 154 -18.87 2.31 5.27
CA ILE A 154 -18.80 3.77 5.33
C ILE A 154 -19.33 4.29 6.67
N LYS A 155 -20.46 3.77 7.14
CA LYS A 155 -21.04 4.15 8.45
C LYS A 155 -20.11 3.78 9.61
N THR A 156 -19.55 2.57 9.57
CA THR A 156 -18.60 2.06 10.56
C THR A 156 -17.32 2.87 10.59
N LEU A 157 -16.73 3.16 9.43
CA LEU A 157 -15.49 3.94 9.33
C LEU A 157 -15.67 5.39 9.77
N LYS A 158 -16.84 6.01 9.50
CA LYS A 158 -17.17 7.34 10.04
C LYS A 158 -17.23 7.32 11.56
N LYS A 159 -17.68 6.22 12.17
CA LYS A 159 -17.67 6.08 13.63
C LYS A 159 -16.24 6.02 14.18
N SER A 160 -15.31 5.35 13.49
CA SER A 160 -13.88 5.41 13.83
C SER A 160 -13.34 6.84 13.85
N ILE A 161 -13.69 7.66 12.82
CA ILE A 161 -13.26 9.06 12.74
C ILE A 161 -13.86 9.92 13.86
N GLU A 162 -15.11 9.65 14.28
CA GLU A 162 -15.70 10.34 15.43
C GLU A 162 -14.94 10.09 16.73
N LEU A 163 -14.43 8.86 16.93
CA LEU A 163 -13.63 8.49 18.10
C LEU A 163 -12.18 8.98 18.00
N ASN A 164 -11.60 8.96 16.81
CA ASN A 164 -10.27 9.47 16.54
C ASN A 164 -10.24 10.24 15.22
N PRO A 165 -10.26 11.59 15.22
CA PRO A 165 -10.17 12.40 14.02
C PRO A 165 -8.85 12.24 13.23
N ASP A 166 -7.87 11.53 13.79
CA ASP A 166 -6.59 11.20 13.16
C ASP A 166 -6.52 9.71 12.73
N SER A 167 -7.66 9.02 12.58
CA SER A 167 -7.74 7.64 12.09
C SER A 167 -7.36 7.56 10.61
N TYR A 168 -6.07 7.38 10.34
CA TYR A 168 -5.50 7.34 8.99
C TYR A 168 -6.11 6.24 8.14
N GLU A 169 -6.26 5.03 8.71
CA GLU A 169 -6.81 3.86 8.04
C GLU A 169 -8.28 4.08 7.62
N ALA A 170 -9.09 4.68 8.50
CA ALA A 170 -10.48 4.97 8.17
C ALA A 170 -10.59 5.95 6.99
N TYR A 171 -9.78 7.02 6.97
CA TYR A 171 -9.74 7.94 5.84
C TYR A 171 -9.23 7.27 4.56
N SER A 172 -8.22 6.39 4.66
CA SER A 172 -7.68 5.66 3.52
C SER A 172 -8.73 4.74 2.88
N LEU A 173 -9.48 4.00 3.68
CA LEU A 173 -10.56 3.13 3.22
C LEU A 173 -11.71 3.94 2.59
N LEU A 174 -12.16 4.99 3.26
CA LEU A 174 -13.21 5.87 2.75
C LEU A 174 -12.81 6.55 1.44
N MET A 175 -11.56 7.02 1.33
CA MET A 175 -11.03 7.54 0.07
C MET A 175 -11.12 6.48 -1.03
N GLY A 176 -10.68 5.26 -0.73
CA GLY A 176 -10.70 4.14 -1.68
C GLY A 176 -12.11 3.76 -2.14
N HIS A 177 -13.12 3.87 -1.30
CA HIS A 177 -14.51 3.60 -1.69
C HIS A 177 -15.02 4.58 -2.76
N HIS A 178 -14.56 5.82 -2.75
CA HIS A 178 -14.96 6.85 -3.73
C HIS A 178 -14.04 6.91 -4.94
N ILE A 179 -12.75 6.59 -4.77
CA ILE A 179 -11.73 6.72 -5.81
C ILE A 179 -10.74 5.55 -5.70
N ALA A 180 -10.49 4.83 -6.78
CA ALA A 180 -9.59 3.66 -6.83
C ALA A 180 -8.10 4.01 -6.63
N ALA A 181 -7.75 4.86 -5.69
CA ALA A 181 -6.39 5.36 -5.51
C ALA A 181 -5.44 4.41 -4.76
N GLY A 182 -5.91 3.28 -4.28
CA GLY A 182 -5.10 2.30 -3.53
C GLY A 182 -5.85 1.06 -3.08
N THR A 183 -7.15 0.98 -3.33
CA THR A 183 -8.01 -0.17 -3.02
C THR A 183 -8.74 -0.62 -4.27
N GLN A 184 -9.09 -1.90 -4.32
CA GLN A 184 -9.89 -2.48 -5.40
C GLN A 184 -11.40 -2.45 -5.09
N VAL A 185 -11.78 -2.07 -3.86
CA VAL A 185 -13.16 -2.09 -3.38
C VAL A 185 -13.73 -0.68 -3.46
N MET A 186 -14.52 -0.43 -4.52
CA MET A 186 -15.14 0.86 -4.78
C MET A 186 -16.66 0.77 -4.74
N LEU A 187 -17.31 1.88 -4.40
CA LEU A 187 -18.73 2.08 -4.60
C LEU A 187 -19.08 1.94 -6.09
N PRO A 188 -20.31 1.50 -6.42
CA PRO A 188 -20.87 1.66 -7.75
C PRO A 188 -20.74 3.11 -8.23
N GLU A 189 -20.55 3.32 -9.54
CA GLU A 189 -20.20 4.63 -10.10
C GLU A 189 -21.18 5.74 -9.69
N GLU A 190 -22.47 5.43 -9.69
CA GLU A 190 -23.55 6.34 -9.32
C GLU A 190 -23.57 6.75 -7.85
N LYS A 191 -22.86 6.02 -6.98
CA LYS A 191 -22.73 6.32 -5.55
C LYS A 191 -21.39 6.99 -5.20
N ARG A 192 -20.48 7.12 -6.17
CA ARG A 192 -19.16 7.72 -5.92
C ARG A 192 -19.26 9.23 -5.80
N ASP A 193 -18.65 9.76 -4.75
CA ASP A 193 -18.44 11.19 -4.57
C ASP A 193 -16.93 11.47 -4.67
N ILE A 194 -16.50 11.91 -5.86
CA ILE A 194 -15.09 12.17 -6.16
C ILE A 194 -14.54 13.32 -5.31
N GLU A 195 -15.33 14.37 -5.08
CA GLU A 195 -14.92 15.51 -4.26
C GLU A 195 -14.68 15.08 -2.80
N LEU A 196 -15.55 14.22 -2.28
CA LEU A 196 -15.40 13.64 -0.96
C LEU A 196 -14.14 12.76 -0.86
N GLY A 197 -13.87 11.95 -1.88
CA GLY A 197 -12.64 11.17 -1.98
C GLY A 197 -11.38 12.03 -1.98
N VAL A 198 -11.40 13.18 -2.70
CA VAL A 198 -10.32 14.17 -2.66
C VAL A 198 -10.16 14.75 -1.25
N LYS A 199 -11.26 15.11 -0.56
CA LYS A 199 -11.20 15.61 0.83
C LYS A 199 -10.59 14.58 1.78
N TYR A 200 -10.94 13.30 1.66
CA TYR A 200 -10.32 12.24 2.46
C TYR A 200 -8.80 12.13 2.18
N SER A 201 -8.36 12.32 0.93
CA SER A 201 -6.92 12.35 0.63
C SER A 201 -6.20 13.56 1.25
N ASP A 202 -6.90 14.69 1.46
CA ASP A 202 -6.36 15.85 2.20
C ASP A 202 -6.18 15.53 3.69
N GLU A 203 -7.10 14.77 4.27
CA GLU A 203 -6.96 14.31 5.65
C GLU A 203 -5.77 13.38 5.82
N LEU A 204 -5.49 12.48 4.87
CA LEU A 204 -4.28 11.66 4.90
C LEU A 204 -3.00 12.52 4.91
N ILE A 205 -2.96 13.60 4.12
CA ILE A 205 -1.85 14.55 4.13
C ILE A 205 -1.78 15.32 5.46
N ARG A 206 -2.93 15.74 6.02
CA ARG A 206 -2.97 16.41 7.32
C ARG A 206 -2.38 15.55 8.43
N ILE A 207 -2.70 14.25 8.42
CA ILE A 207 -2.29 13.30 9.47
C ILE A 207 -0.82 12.87 9.29
N ARG A 208 -0.41 12.54 8.06
CA ARG A 208 0.91 11.96 7.75
C ARG A 208 1.64 12.68 6.61
N GLY A 209 1.52 13.99 6.50
CA GLY A 209 2.24 14.79 5.51
C GLY A 209 3.76 14.90 5.75
N ASP A 210 4.27 14.31 6.83
CA ASP A 210 5.68 14.05 7.07
C ASP A 210 6.25 12.99 6.12
N HIS A 211 5.40 12.10 5.58
CA HIS A 211 5.74 11.02 4.64
C HIS A 211 5.29 11.32 3.20
N GLY A 212 5.92 10.65 2.23
CA GLY A 212 5.61 10.85 0.82
C GLY A 212 4.37 10.09 0.32
N PHE A 213 3.89 9.07 1.03
CA PHE A 213 2.75 8.24 0.59
C PHE A 213 1.42 8.98 0.52
N PRO A 214 1.01 9.82 1.48
CA PRO A 214 -0.23 10.60 1.36
C PRO A 214 -0.28 11.48 0.11
N TYR A 215 0.86 12.09 -0.25
CA TYR A 215 0.98 12.86 -1.51
C TYR A 215 0.87 11.96 -2.74
N HIS A 216 1.47 10.76 -2.71
CA HIS A 216 1.34 9.76 -3.77
C HIS A 216 -0.13 9.35 -3.97
N PHE A 217 -0.87 9.06 -2.90
CA PHE A 217 -2.28 8.70 -3.00
C PHE A 217 -3.12 9.82 -3.60
N LYS A 218 -2.96 11.05 -3.13
CA LYS A 218 -3.68 12.20 -3.71
C LYS A 218 -3.29 12.45 -5.17
N ALA A 219 -2.01 12.26 -5.54
CA ALA A 219 -1.57 12.34 -6.92
C ALA A 219 -2.21 11.27 -7.80
N ASN A 220 -2.34 10.02 -7.28
CA ASN A 220 -3.04 8.95 -7.98
C ASN A 220 -4.51 9.29 -8.24
N VAL A 221 -5.19 9.96 -7.29
CA VAL A 221 -6.55 10.46 -7.47
C VAL A 221 -6.62 11.37 -8.69
N TYR A 222 -5.79 12.41 -8.74
CA TYR A 222 -5.78 13.33 -9.87
C TYR A 222 -5.39 12.66 -11.19
N ARG A 223 -4.45 11.72 -11.17
CA ARG A 223 -4.08 10.94 -12.36
C ARG A 223 -5.25 10.13 -12.90
N GLN A 224 -6.04 9.48 -12.04
CA GLN A 224 -7.22 8.71 -12.45
C GLN A 224 -8.33 9.60 -13.03
N LEU A 225 -8.41 10.83 -12.57
CA LEU A 225 -9.33 11.85 -13.12
C LEU A 225 -8.83 12.47 -14.44
N GLY A 226 -7.64 12.08 -14.92
CA GLY A 226 -7.01 12.71 -16.09
C GLY A 226 -6.41 14.09 -15.80
N GLU A 227 -6.40 14.53 -14.55
CA GLU A 227 -5.88 15.83 -14.13
C GLU A 227 -4.36 15.78 -13.87
N PHE A 228 -3.60 15.35 -14.90
CA PHE A 228 -2.17 15.08 -14.82
C PHE A 228 -1.34 16.26 -14.30
N GLU A 229 -1.71 17.49 -14.65
CA GLU A 229 -1.01 18.69 -14.20
C GLU A 229 -1.17 18.93 -12.69
N LYS A 230 -2.33 18.63 -12.11
CA LYS A 230 -2.55 18.71 -10.66
C LYS A 230 -1.80 17.60 -9.91
N ALA A 231 -1.59 16.43 -10.54
CA ALA A 231 -0.87 15.32 -9.95
C ALA A 231 0.65 15.57 -9.86
N LYS A 232 1.24 16.28 -10.84
CA LYS A 232 2.70 16.51 -10.92
C LYS A 232 3.32 17.04 -9.62
N PRO A 233 2.89 18.16 -9.04
CA PRO A 233 3.51 18.72 -7.83
C PRO A 233 3.38 17.79 -6.63
N LEU A 234 2.34 16.98 -6.56
CA LEU A 234 2.14 15.99 -5.49
C LEU A 234 3.12 14.81 -5.64
N TYR A 235 3.36 14.32 -6.87
CA TYR A 235 4.39 13.32 -7.11
C TYR A 235 5.79 13.85 -6.81
N GLU A 236 6.11 15.10 -7.16
CA GLU A 236 7.40 15.72 -6.80
C GLU A 236 7.56 15.79 -5.27
N LYS A 237 6.50 16.15 -4.56
CA LYS A 237 6.51 16.17 -3.08
C LYS A 237 6.69 14.77 -2.50
N SER A 238 6.06 13.76 -3.10
CA SER A 238 6.26 12.36 -2.72
C SER A 238 7.70 11.91 -2.94
N ILE A 239 8.33 12.27 -4.07
CA ILE A 239 9.74 11.96 -4.36
C ILE A 239 10.66 12.64 -3.35
N GLU A 240 10.45 13.94 -3.08
CA GLU A 240 11.22 14.71 -2.08
C GLU A 240 11.22 14.02 -0.71
N LYS A 241 10.03 13.66 -0.22
CA LYS A 241 9.84 13.03 1.10
C LYS A 241 10.39 11.60 1.19
N ARG A 242 10.52 10.91 0.05
CA ARG A 242 10.98 9.51 0.00
C ARG A 242 12.45 9.39 -0.44
N LYS A 243 13.14 10.51 -0.62
CA LYS A 243 14.54 10.53 -1.02
C LYS A 243 15.42 9.78 -0.01
N GLY A 244 16.19 8.79 -0.51
CA GLY A 244 17.05 7.94 0.31
C GLY A 244 16.33 6.77 0.99
N LEU A 245 14.99 6.73 0.97
CA LEU A 245 14.21 5.61 1.52
C LEU A 245 14.12 4.44 0.52
N SER A 246 13.82 3.25 1.01
CA SER A 246 13.61 2.05 0.18
C SER A 246 12.49 2.23 -0.85
N SER A 247 11.55 3.11 -0.58
CA SER A 247 10.39 3.42 -1.41
C SER A 247 10.63 4.53 -2.45
N GLU A 248 11.84 5.11 -2.54
CA GLU A 248 12.15 6.18 -3.49
C GLU A 248 11.95 5.71 -4.96
N ALA A 249 12.36 4.49 -5.29
CA ALA A 249 12.15 3.92 -6.62
C ALA A 249 10.66 3.90 -7.02
N THR A 250 9.77 3.54 -6.09
CA THR A 250 8.32 3.54 -6.32
C THR A 250 7.79 4.96 -6.54
N ALA A 251 8.33 5.97 -5.87
CA ALA A 251 7.91 7.36 -6.10
C ALA A 251 8.21 7.82 -7.52
N TYR A 252 9.40 7.50 -8.04
CA TYR A 252 9.73 7.76 -9.45
C TYR A 252 8.87 6.95 -10.42
N LEU A 253 8.59 5.68 -10.14
CA LEU A 253 7.72 4.83 -10.95
C LEU A 253 6.34 5.45 -11.14
N VAL A 254 5.67 5.82 -10.05
CA VAL A 254 4.29 6.35 -10.13
C VAL A 254 4.23 7.75 -10.75
N SER A 255 5.28 8.56 -10.54
CA SER A 255 5.46 9.82 -11.28
C SER A 255 5.62 9.56 -12.78
N GLY A 256 6.39 8.53 -13.17
CA GLY A 256 6.54 8.11 -14.56
C GLY A 256 5.20 7.73 -15.20
N HIS A 257 4.33 7.02 -14.46
CA HIS A 257 2.98 6.70 -14.96
C HIS A 257 2.15 7.96 -15.23
N ASN A 258 2.27 8.99 -14.39
CA ASN A 258 1.56 10.24 -14.63
C ASN A 258 1.99 10.91 -15.94
N PHE A 259 3.28 10.95 -16.22
CA PHE A 259 3.80 11.50 -17.46
C PHE A 259 3.43 10.62 -18.67
N MET A 260 3.48 9.28 -18.53
CA MET A 260 3.11 8.36 -19.60
C MET A 260 1.64 8.52 -20.02
N PHE A 261 0.72 8.53 -19.06
CA PHE A 261 -0.72 8.70 -19.33
C PHE A 261 -1.06 10.13 -19.76
N GLY A 262 -0.28 11.12 -19.34
CA GLY A 262 -0.37 12.51 -19.80
C GLY A 262 0.27 12.79 -21.16
N GLY A 263 0.86 11.76 -21.82
CA GLY A 263 1.44 11.88 -23.16
C GLY A 263 2.90 12.37 -23.22
N ASP A 264 3.53 12.70 -22.09
CA ASP A 264 4.95 13.04 -22.03
C ASP A 264 5.81 11.79 -21.82
N LEU A 265 5.93 11.00 -22.89
CA LEU A 265 6.64 9.73 -22.88
C LEU A 265 8.14 9.85 -22.64
N LYS A 266 8.74 10.99 -23.03
CA LYS A 266 10.15 11.26 -22.77
C LYS A 266 10.42 11.38 -21.27
N THR A 267 9.69 12.24 -20.59
CA THR A 267 9.83 12.40 -19.14
C THR A 267 9.44 11.11 -18.38
N ALA A 268 8.43 10.38 -18.87
CA ALA A 268 8.07 9.07 -18.29
C ALA A 268 9.26 8.10 -18.30
N ARG A 269 9.96 7.96 -19.45
CA ARG A 269 11.15 7.11 -19.60
C ARG A 269 12.31 7.55 -18.69
N GLU A 270 12.53 8.86 -18.52
CA GLU A 270 13.52 9.40 -17.59
C GLU A 270 13.20 9.01 -16.15
N ARG A 271 11.92 9.07 -15.73
CA ARG A 271 11.45 8.66 -14.40
C ARG A 271 11.63 7.16 -14.16
N TYR A 272 11.27 6.32 -15.14
CA TYR A 272 11.47 4.87 -15.05
C TYR A 272 12.96 4.50 -15.00
N ALA A 273 13.79 5.13 -15.82
CA ALA A 273 15.25 4.92 -15.79
C ALA A 273 15.86 5.30 -14.41
N LYS A 274 15.34 6.36 -13.77
CA LYS A 274 15.76 6.74 -12.42
C LYS A 274 15.31 5.70 -11.40
N ALA A 275 14.07 5.20 -11.48
CA ALA A 275 13.55 4.14 -10.61
C ALA A 275 14.36 2.85 -10.74
N ILE A 276 14.74 2.44 -11.97
CA ILE A 276 15.57 1.26 -12.23
C ILE A 276 16.95 1.36 -11.54
N LYS A 277 17.54 2.55 -11.52
CA LYS A 277 18.84 2.77 -10.84
C LYS A 277 18.74 2.69 -9.30
N LEU A 278 17.57 2.95 -8.76
CA LEU A 278 17.33 2.99 -7.30
C LEU A 278 16.90 1.64 -6.73
N THR A 279 16.30 0.77 -7.53
CA THR A 279 15.82 -0.53 -7.04
C THR A 279 16.98 -1.47 -6.73
N LYS A 280 16.81 -2.25 -5.65
CA LYS A 280 17.83 -3.20 -5.17
C LYS A 280 17.43 -4.66 -5.36
N THR A 281 16.20 -4.93 -5.81
CA THR A 281 15.69 -6.30 -5.93
C THR A 281 15.60 -6.73 -7.39
N PRO A 282 15.86 -8.02 -7.72
CA PRO A 282 15.70 -8.54 -9.08
C PRO A 282 14.28 -8.32 -9.62
N ASN A 283 13.27 -8.60 -8.80
CA ASN A 283 11.86 -8.39 -9.17
C ASN A 283 11.54 -6.92 -9.44
N GLY A 284 12.03 -6.00 -8.60
CA GLY A 284 11.88 -4.56 -8.83
C GLY A 284 12.56 -4.13 -10.12
N TRP A 285 13.79 -4.61 -10.37
CA TRP A 285 14.51 -4.33 -11.61
C TRP A 285 13.74 -4.78 -12.86
N PHE A 286 13.21 -6.00 -12.86
CA PHE A 286 12.44 -6.52 -13.97
C PHE A 286 11.16 -5.72 -14.21
N ASN A 287 10.36 -5.49 -13.15
CA ASN A 287 9.09 -4.78 -13.26
C ASN A 287 9.29 -3.33 -13.76
N LEU A 288 10.32 -2.63 -13.28
CA LEU A 288 10.59 -1.26 -13.72
C LEU A 288 11.05 -1.19 -15.19
N ASN A 289 11.89 -2.16 -15.63
CA ASN A 289 12.25 -2.29 -17.05
C ASN A 289 11.03 -2.65 -17.91
N TYR A 290 10.09 -3.43 -17.40
CA TYR A 290 8.83 -3.73 -18.09
C TYR A 290 7.98 -2.46 -18.29
N TYR A 291 7.86 -1.57 -17.28
CA TYR A 291 7.17 -0.30 -17.46
C TYR A 291 7.88 0.63 -18.46
N LEU A 292 9.21 0.62 -18.46
CA LEU A 292 9.99 1.36 -19.48
C LEU A 292 9.71 0.80 -20.89
N LEU A 293 9.68 -0.53 -21.05
CA LEU A 293 9.28 -1.20 -22.29
C LEU A 293 7.87 -0.76 -22.72
N VAL A 294 6.88 -0.83 -21.82
CA VAL A 294 5.50 -0.42 -22.08
C VAL A 294 5.43 1.03 -22.58
N SER A 295 6.29 1.92 -22.09
CA SER A 295 6.32 3.32 -22.57
C SER A 295 6.76 3.47 -24.02
N TYR A 296 7.60 2.57 -24.55
CA TYR A 296 7.92 2.51 -25.98
C TYR A 296 6.71 2.03 -26.79
N MET A 297 6.00 1.03 -26.31
CA MET A 297 4.79 0.52 -26.97
C MET A 297 3.67 1.57 -26.99
N PHE A 298 3.50 2.36 -25.92
CA PHE A 298 2.57 3.51 -25.89
C PHE A 298 2.92 4.60 -26.91
N ASP A 299 4.18 4.70 -27.28
CA ASP A 299 4.70 5.63 -28.31
C ASP A 299 4.61 5.06 -29.72
N ASN A 300 4.12 3.83 -29.87
CA ASN A 300 4.19 3.04 -31.10
C ASN A 300 5.65 2.83 -31.61
N ASP A 301 6.64 3.05 -30.75
CA ASP A 301 8.04 2.80 -31.00
C ASP A 301 8.40 1.34 -30.74
N TYR A 302 7.85 0.43 -31.54
CA TYR A 302 8.04 -1.00 -31.37
C TYR A 302 9.47 -1.46 -31.65
N ILE A 303 10.25 -0.71 -32.48
CA ILE A 303 11.69 -0.99 -32.68
C ILE A 303 12.47 -0.65 -31.41
N GLY A 304 12.26 0.52 -30.83
CA GLY A 304 12.86 0.88 -29.53
C GLY A 304 12.44 -0.07 -28.40
N ALA A 305 11.20 -0.58 -28.46
CA ALA A 305 10.74 -1.62 -27.54
C ALA A 305 11.55 -2.92 -27.69
N ILE A 306 11.80 -3.42 -28.91
CA ILE A 306 12.59 -4.62 -29.18
C ILE A 306 14.02 -4.43 -28.66
N GLU A 307 14.67 -3.30 -29.01
CA GLU A 307 16.02 -2.98 -28.53
C GLU A 307 16.11 -2.97 -26.99
N HIS A 308 15.05 -2.48 -26.32
CA HIS A 308 15.02 -2.48 -24.86
C HIS A 308 14.81 -3.89 -24.31
N ILE A 309 13.98 -4.72 -24.94
CA ILE A 309 13.81 -6.13 -24.56
C ILE A 309 15.14 -6.89 -24.68
N ASP A 310 15.92 -6.67 -25.75
CA ASP A 310 17.22 -7.32 -25.92
C ASP A 310 18.19 -6.98 -24.79
N LYS A 311 18.17 -5.71 -24.30
CA LYS A 311 18.94 -5.30 -23.12
C LYS A 311 18.46 -5.99 -21.85
N ILE A 312 17.13 -6.17 -21.67
CA ILE A 312 16.57 -6.92 -20.54
C ILE A 312 17.05 -8.38 -20.60
N GLU A 313 16.93 -9.03 -21.76
CA GLU A 313 17.28 -10.43 -21.98
C GLU A 313 18.75 -10.68 -21.67
N GLN A 314 19.67 -9.86 -22.19
CA GLN A 314 21.10 -9.95 -21.94
C GLN A 314 21.46 -9.81 -20.44
N ALA A 315 20.73 -8.96 -19.71
CA ALA A 315 20.98 -8.72 -18.29
C ALA A 315 20.28 -9.73 -17.37
N LEU A 316 19.26 -10.45 -17.86
CA LEU A 316 18.35 -11.25 -17.04
C LEU A 316 19.07 -12.39 -16.29
N GLU A 317 20.00 -13.08 -16.97
CA GLU A 317 20.78 -14.18 -16.39
C GLU A 317 21.73 -13.73 -15.26
N SER A 318 22.12 -12.45 -15.27
CA SER A 318 22.98 -11.88 -14.22
C SER A 318 22.22 -11.51 -12.95
N LYS A 319 20.88 -11.66 -12.95
CA LYS A 319 20.02 -11.34 -11.82
C LYS A 319 19.76 -12.60 -11.00
N ASP A 320 19.75 -12.45 -9.69
CA ASP A 320 19.50 -13.53 -8.73
C ASP A 320 18.01 -13.89 -8.69
N PHE A 321 17.52 -14.55 -9.75
CA PHE A 321 16.19 -15.15 -9.80
C PHE A 321 16.27 -16.64 -9.54
N ASP A 322 15.28 -17.19 -8.82
CA ASP A 322 15.05 -18.63 -8.83
C ASP A 322 14.66 -19.12 -10.25
N GLU A 323 14.86 -20.39 -10.54
CA GLU A 323 14.65 -20.97 -11.86
C GLU A 323 13.20 -20.75 -12.38
N VAL A 324 12.20 -20.92 -11.53
CA VAL A 324 10.78 -20.77 -11.92
C VAL A 324 10.47 -19.30 -12.26
N SER A 325 11.01 -18.38 -11.48
CA SER A 325 10.87 -16.94 -11.73
C SER A 325 11.60 -16.54 -13.01
N LEU A 326 12.82 -17.03 -13.22
CA LEU A 326 13.62 -16.75 -14.42
C LEU A 326 12.89 -17.21 -15.70
N LEU A 327 12.40 -18.47 -15.71
CA LEU A 327 11.63 -19.02 -16.83
C LEU A 327 10.38 -18.19 -17.13
N GLY A 328 9.67 -17.76 -16.09
CA GLY A 328 8.51 -16.88 -16.24
C GLY A 328 8.85 -15.51 -16.83
N ARG A 329 10.00 -14.93 -16.44
CA ARG A 329 10.46 -13.64 -17.02
C ARG A 329 10.87 -13.79 -18.48
N LYS A 330 11.58 -14.87 -18.82
CA LYS A 330 11.92 -15.21 -20.24
C LYS A 330 10.66 -15.36 -21.08
N ALA A 331 9.68 -16.13 -20.63
CA ALA A 331 8.40 -16.26 -21.34
C ALA A 331 7.75 -14.89 -21.58
N THR A 332 7.70 -14.04 -20.54
CA THR A 332 7.09 -12.71 -20.63
C THR A 332 7.77 -11.82 -21.70
N ILE A 333 9.09 -11.74 -21.70
CA ILE A 333 9.80 -10.89 -22.65
C ILE A 333 9.67 -11.40 -24.10
N HIS A 334 9.67 -12.71 -24.33
CA HIS A 334 9.44 -13.27 -25.66
C HIS A 334 8.02 -13.01 -26.17
N TRP A 335 7.00 -13.10 -25.32
CA TRP A 335 5.64 -12.69 -25.70
C TRP A 335 5.54 -11.20 -26.03
N GLN A 336 6.29 -10.34 -25.33
CA GLN A 336 6.36 -8.91 -25.69
C GLN A 336 7.12 -8.68 -27.00
N LYS A 337 8.22 -9.43 -27.27
CA LYS A 337 8.89 -9.42 -28.58
C LYS A 337 7.93 -9.79 -29.70
N MET A 338 7.17 -10.86 -29.53
CA MET A 338 6.15 -11.30 -30.50
C MET A 338 5.18 -10.17 -30.83
N VAL A 339 4.64 -9.47 -29.82
CA VAL A 339 3.74 -8.33 -30.04
C VAL A 339 4.44 -7.22 -30.81
N CYS A 340 5.67 -6.86 -30.46
CA CYS A 340 6.43 -5.79 -31.12
C CYS A 340 6.78 -6.15 -32.56
N TYR A 341 7.21 -7.38 -32.83
CA TYR A 341 7.49 -7.86 -34.18
C TYR A 341 6.23 -7.88 -35.05
N ALA A 342 5.10 -8.35 -34.53
CA ALA A 342 3.82 -8.35 -35.25
C ALA A 342 3.39 -6.94 -35.66
N HIS A 343 3.53 -5.94 -34.77
CA HIS A 343 3.24 -4.55 -35.08
C HIS A 343 4.16 -3.95 -36.16
N ASN A 344 5.40 -4.47 -36.29
CA ASN A 344 6.34 -4.09 -37.32
C ASN A 344 6.26 -4.95 -38.61
N GLN A 345 5.23 -5.82 -38.72
CA GLN A 345 5.05 -6.73 -39.89
C GLN A 345 6.22 -7.71 -40.09
N MET A 346 6.93 -8.06 -39.01
CA MET A 346 8.05 -9.00 -39.00
C MET A 346 7.52 -10.38 -38.59
N GLU A 347 6.79 -11.03 -39.49
CA GLU A 347 6.02 -12.26 -39.17
C GLU A 347 6.89 -13.42 -38.71
N GLU A 348 8.02 -13.70 -39.40
CA GLU A 348 8.92 -14.81 -39.02
C GLU A 348 9.49 -14.62 -37.62
N ASP A 349 9.94 -13.40 -37.30
CA ASP A 349 10.45 -13.06 -35.97
C ASP A 349 9.35 -13.15 -34.90
N ALA A 350 8.10 -12.74 -35.21
CA ALA A 350 6.96 -12.85 -34.34
C ALA A 350 6.64 -14.32 -34.02
N TYR A 351 6.61 -15.20 -35.01
CA TYR A 351 6.40 -16.64 -34.77
C TYR A 351 7.54 -17.28 -33.98
N SER A 352 8.80 -16.94 -34.28
CA SER A 352 9.94 -17.42 -33.50
C SER A 352 9.88 -16.98 -32.03
N ALA A 353 9.52 -15.72 -31.78
CA ALA A 353 9.37 -15.20 -30.42
C ALA A 353 8.19 -15.88 -29.67
N LEU A 354 7.08 -16.15 -30.35
CA LEU A 354 5.94 -16.89 -29.78
C LEU A 354 6.36 -18.31 -29.36
N GLU A 355 7.07 -19.04 -30.24
CA GLU A 355 7.56 -20.36 -29.95
C GLU A 355 8.50 -20.39 -28.75
N GLN A 356 9.47 -19.48 -28.68
CA GLN A 356 10.38 -19.38 -27.53
C GLN A 356 9.64 -19.04 -26.23
N GLY A 357 8.69 -18.11 -26.27
CA GLY A 357 7.84 -17.78 -25.12
C GLY A 357 7.06 -18.98 -24.62
N SER A 358 6.52 -19.80 -25.53
CA SER A 358 5.77 -21.01 -25.20
C SER A 358 6.68 -22.07 -24.57
N ILE A 359 7.88 -22.31 -25.13
CA ILE A 359 8.88 -23.25 -24.56
C ILE A 359 9.24 -22.86 -23.11
N PHE A 360 9.48 -21.59 -22.84
CA PHE A 360 9.78 -21.14 -21.48
C PHE A 360 8.56 -21.26 -20.55
N GLY A 361 7.36 -21.02 -21.06
CA GLY A 361 6.10 -21.18 -20.32
C GLY A 361 5.86 -22.62 -19.90
N GLU A 362 6.06 -23.58 -20.80
CA GLU A 362 5.95 -25.03 -20.55
C GLU A 362 6.98 -25.50 -19.54
N LYS A 363 8.26 -25.16 -19.72
CA LYS A 363 9.33 -25.48 -18.76
C LYS A 363 9.03 -24.95 -17.35
N ARG A 364 8.43 -23.75 -17.25
CA ARG A 364 8.00 -23.18 -15.97
C ARG A 364 6.88 -23.99 -15.33
N ALA A 365 5.90 -24.45 -16.13
CA ALA A 365 4.79 -25.25 -15.64
C ALA A 365 5.28 -26.60 -15.10
N ASP A 366 6.17 -27.27 -15.81
CA ASP A 366 6.77 -28.55 -15.40
C ASP A 366 7.51 -28.41 -14.06
N ARG A 367 8.29 -27.34 -13.88
CA ARG A 367 9.00 -27.08 -12.61
C ARG A 367 8.08 -26.80 -11.44
N LYS A 368 6.94 -26.15 -11.66
CA LYS A 368 5.94 -25.90 -10.59
C LYS A 368 5.23 -27.17 -10.13
N SER A 369 5.12 -28.17 -10.99
CA SER A 369 4.48 -29.46 -10.65
C SER A 369 5.37 -30.37 -9.80
N VAL A 370 6.66 -30.07 -9.66
CA VAL A 370 7.66 -30.87 -8.93
C VAL A 370 7.96 -30.29 -7.53
N VAL A 371 7.50 -29.06 -7.23
CA VAL A 371 7.65 -28.38 -5.94
C VAL A 371 6.32 -28.36 -5.19
#